data_f48eeb29d3dd70bdbb55df0a8ed4aa0f
#
_entry.id   f48eeb29d3dd70bdbb55df0a8ed4aa0f
#
_cell.length_a   1.000
_cell.length_b   1.000
_cell.length_c   1.000
_cell.angle_alpha   90.00
_cell.angle_beta   90.00
_cell.angle_gamma   90.00
#
_symmetry.space_group_name_H-M   'P 1'
#
loop_
_entity.id
_entity.type
_entity.pdbx_description
1 polymer ?
#
loop_
_entity_poly.entity_id
_entity_poly.type
_entity_poly.pdbx_seq_one_letter_code
_entity_poly.pdbx_strand_id
1 'polypeptide(L)'
;MFQESILNRKKTMPLYLFILLGSISIPLLYTLFVFDVIQKWRHFFISTSLVACFFLSWDAVFTAYSVWGFNMDYCVGYKVFGMPIEEWLFFIMIPFVCVFTHLILKQKLPNFKLQEDVSKALSFVIIFISLTVFLTNLNKLYTSINSLVLLITLIVGLTFYPKKLQRFYLSFLIIIIPFFI
;
A
#
# COMPACT_ATOMS: atom_id res chain seq x y z
N MET A 1 20.51 -35.71 15.72
CA MET A 1 19.05 -35.67 15.50
C MET A 1 18.45 -34.23 15.37
N PHE A 2 19.07 -33.20 15.94
CA PHE A 2 18.60 -31.81 15.80
C PHE A 2 19.17 -31.04 14.59
N GLN A 3 20.29 -31.52 14.01
CA GLN A 3 20.96 -30.88 12.86
C GLN A 3 20.42 -31.34 11.50
N GLU A 4 19.77 -32.49 11.39
CA GLU A 4 19.23 -32.99 10.12
C GLU A 4 17.88 -32.35 9.75
N SER A 5 17.15 -31.81 10.70
CA SER A 5 15.86 -31.11 10.44
C SER A 5 16.05 -29.76 9.76
N ILE A 6 17.23 -29.17 9.82
CA ILE A 6 17.55 -27.86 9.21
C ILE A 6 17.91 -28.00 7.73
N LEU A 7 18.44 -29.15 7.32
CA LEU A 7 18.93 -29.41 5.95
C LEU A 7 17.82 -29.82 4.96
N ASN A 8 16.67 -30.24 5.42
CA ASN A 8 15.57 -30.72 4.55
C ASN A 8 14.37 -29.78 4.45
N ARG A 9 14.55 -28.51 4.79
CA ARG A 9 13.56 -27.49 4.47
C ARG A 9 13.55 -27.31 2.95
N LYS A 10 12.59 -27.93 2.25
CA LYS A 10 12.29 -27.60 0.84
C LYS A 10 12.28 -26.09 0.77
N LYS A 11 13.28 -25.52 0.08
CA LYS A 11 13.38 -24.08 -0.14
C LYS A 11 12.20 -23.73 -1.05
N THR A 12 11.04 -23.44 -0.45
CA THR A 12 9.90 -22.93 -1.18
C THR A 12 10.36 -21.67 -1.88
N MET A 13 9.96 -21.48 -3.13
CA MET A 13 10.30 -20.25 -3.85
C MET A 13 9.88 -19.05 -3.01
N PRO A 14 10.69 -17.98 -2.92
CA PRO A 14 10.31 -16.77 -2.19
C PRO A 14 9.16 -16.07 -2.93
N LEU A 15 7.96 -16.62 -2.78
CA LEU A 15 6.75 -16.17 -3.48
C LEU A 15 6.50 -14.69 -3.27
N TYR A 16 6.76 -14.19 -2.07
CA TYR A 16 6.59 -12.78 -1.74
C TYR A 16 7.46 -11.88 -2.64
N LEU A 17 8.74 -12.22 -2.78
CA LEU A 17 9.64 -11.47 -3.66
C LEU A 17 9.21 -11.54 -5.13
N PHE A 18 8.73 -12.71 -5.61
CA PHE A 18 8.23 -12.84 -6.98
C PHE A 18 7.00 -11.98 -7.24
N ILE A 19 6.07 -11.89 -6.29
CA ILE A 19 4.90 -11.01 -6.40
C ILE A 19 5.34 -9.55 -6.48
N LEU A 20 6.28 -9.12 -5.64
CA LEU A 20 6.80 -7.76 -5.67
C LEU A 20 7.48 -7.42 -7.00
N LEU A 21 8.37 -8.29 -7.47
CA LEU A 21 9.08 -8.11 -8.76
C LEU A 21 8.10 -8.13 -9.94
N GLY A 22 7.11 -9.02 -9.91
CA GLY A 22 6.03 -9.06 -10.90
C GLY A 22 5.22 -7.77 -10.93
N SER A 23 4.86 -7.25 -9.77
CA SER A 23 4.07 -6.02 -9.65
C SER A 23 4.80 -4.79 -10.20
N ILE A 24 6.12 -4.68 -9.96
CA ILE A 24 6.90 -3.51 -10.41
C ILE A 24 7.38 -3.64 -11.86
N SER A 25 7.45 -4.84 -12.43
CA SER A 25 8.08 -5.09 -13.74
C SER A 25 7.47 -4.24 -14.85
N ILE A 26 6.15 -4.24 -15.01
CA ILE A 26 5.45 -3.47 -16.05
C ILE A 26 5.60 -1.96 -15.83
N PRO A 27 5.32 -1.39 -14.64
CA PRO A 27 5.54 0.02 -14.35
C PRO A 27 6.99 0.46 -14.58
N LEU A 28 7.95 -0.35 -14.16
CA LEU A 28 9.37 -0.02 -14.31
C LEU A 28 9.80 0.01 -15.77
N LEU A 29 9.46 -1.04 -16.53
CA LEU A 29 9.75 -1.09 -17.97
C LEU A 29 9.12 0.08 -18.71
N TYR A 30 7.84 0.38 -18.44
CA TYR A 30 7.17 1.51 -19.07
C TYR A 30 7.87 2.84 -18.74
N THR A 31 8.29 3.04 -17.50
CA THR A 31 9.00 4.27 -17.07
C THR A 31 10.36 4.40 -17.73
N LEU A 32 11.06 3.30 -18.03
CA LEU A 32 12.34 3.31 -18.74
C LEU A 32 12.19 3.72 -20.21
N PHE A 33 11.06 3.39 -20.85
CA PHE A 33 10.81 3.71 -22.27
C PHE A 33 10.03 5.02 -22.47
N VAL A 34 9.24 5.45 -21.48
CA VAL A 34 8.41 6.66 -21.54
C VAL A 34 8.81 7.58 -20.39
N PHE A 35 9.84 8.39 -20.62
CA PHE A 35 10.58 9.17 -19.61
C PHE A 35 9.76 10.19 -18.79
N ASP A 36 8.53 10.54 -19.19
CA ASP A 36 7.79 11.66 -18.60
C ASP A 36 6.66 11.30 -17.63
N VAL A 37 6.56 10.04 -17.19
CA VAL A 37 5.45 9.63 -16.32
C VAL A 37 5.57 10.23 -14.94
N ILE A 38 6.77 10.26 -14.38
CA ILE A 38 7.04 10.84 -13.05
C ILE A 38 7.97 12.05 -13.23
N GLN A 39 7.37 13.20 -13.52
CA GLN A 39 8.13 14.45 -13.71
C GLN A 39 8.81 14.98 -12.44
N LYS A 40 8.38 14.52 -11.26
CA LYS A 40 8.85 15.01 -9.95
C LYS A 40 9.37 13.88 -9.07
N TRP A 41 10.35 13.14 -9.54
CA TRP A 41 10.97 12.03 -8.81
C TRP A 41 11.38 12.37 -7.37
N ARG A 42 11.98 13.56 -7.16
CA ARG A 42 12.36 14.02 -5.82
C ARG A 42 11.17 14.06 -4.87
N HIS A 43 10.04 14.63 -5.30
CA HIS A 43 8.84 14.71 -4.46
C HIS A 43 8.24 13.32 -4.23
N PHE A 44 8.26 12.47 -5.25
CA PHE A 44 7.82 11.09 -5.13
C PHE A 44 8.64 10.35 -4.06
N PHE A 45 9.97 10.35 -4.16
CA PHE A 45 10.83 9.66 -3.20
C PHE A 45 10.70 10.22 -1.78
N ILE A 46 10.64 11.54 -1.59
CA ILE A 46 10.44 12.14 -0.27
C ILE A 46 9.10 11.68 0.33
N SER A 47 8.01 11.78 -0.43
CA SER A 47 6.68 11.38 0.05
C SER A 47 6.62 9.89 0.37
N THR A 48 7.15 9.03 -0.51
CA THR A 48 7.18 7.58 -0.31
C THR A 48 8.04 7.21 0.90
N SER A 49 9.21 7.84 1.07
CA SER A 49 10.07 7.59 2.22
C SER A 49 9.41 7.99 3.54
N LEU A 50 8.73 9.13 3.59
CA LEU A 50 7.99 9.56 4.79
C LEU A 50 6.88 8.55 5.17
N VAL A 51 6.10 8.13 4.18
CA VAL A 51 5.04 7.13 4.36
C VAL A 51 5.63 5.78 4.75
N ALA A 52 6.68 5.34 4.07
CA ALA A 52 7.37 4.09 4.37
C ALA A 52 7.97 4.11 5.79
N CYS A 53 8.64 5.17 6.21
CA CYS A 53 9.16 5.29 7.57
C CYS A 53 8.06 5.15 8.62
N PHE A 54 6.92 5.80 8.41
CA PHE A 54 5.79 5.71 9.32
C PHE A 54 5.25 4.28 9.43
N PHE A 55 4.93 3.65 8.29
CA PHE A 55 4.33 2.32 8.28
C PHE A 55 5.32 1.21 8.66
N LEU A 56 6.59 1.29 8.25
CA LEU A 56 7.62 0.33 8.67
C LEU A 56 7.87 0.38 10.18
N SER A 57 7.89 1.59 10.77
CA SER A 57 8.00 1.72 12.23
C SER A 57 6.80 1.10 12.94
N TRP A 58 5.62 1.31 12.38
CA TRP A 58 4.38 0.70 12.83
C TRP A 58 4.44 -0.83 12.75
N ASP A 59 4.80 -1.38 11.61
CA ASP A 59 4.89 -2.83 11.40
C ASP A 59 5.94 -3.48 12.30
N ALA A 60 7.08 -2.82 12.51
CA ALA A 60 8.10 -3.28 13.43
C ALA A 60 7.57 -3.39 14.87
N VAL A 61 6.82 -2.38 15.32
CA VAL A 61 6.19 -2.38 16.64
C VAL A 61 5.17 -3.52 16.75
N PHE A 62 4.26 -3.66 15.79
CA PHE A 62 3.24 -4.71 15.82
C PHE A 62 3.83 -6.13 15.71
N THR A 63 4.92 -6.29 14.95
CA THR A 63 5.67 -7.54 14.88
C THR A 63 6.33 -7.86 16.23
N ALA A 64 6.94 -6.86 16.89
CA ALA A 64 7.58 -7.03 18.20
C ALA A 64 6.56 -7.42 19.28
N TYR A 65 5.34 -6.87 19.22
CA TYR A 65 4.25 -7.22 20.13
C TYR A 65 3.45 -8.47 19.70
N SER A 66 3.89 -9.18 18.67
CA SER A 66 3.21 -10.39 18.14
C SER A 66 1.74 -10.16 17.79
N VAL A 67 1.36 -8.95 17.40
CA VAL A 67 0.02 -8.63 16.89
C VAL A 67 -0.22 -9.32 15.55
N TRP A 68 0.85 -9.40 14.74
CA TRP A 68 0.92 -10.22 13.53
C TRP A 68 2.32 -10.80 13.34
N GLY A 69 2.48 -11.64 12.33
CA GLY A 69 3.76 -12.25 11.98
C GLY A 69 3.82 -12.61 10.51
N PHE A 70 5.03 -12.94 10.07
CA PHE A 70 5.31 -13.29 8.68
C PHE A 70 5.60 -14.78 8.55
N ASN A 71 4.99 -15.43 7.55
CA ASN A 71 5.36 -16.80 7.21
C ASN A 71 6.66 -16.80 6.39
N MET A 72 7.75 -17.14 7.05
CA MET A 72 9.09 -17.13 6.47
C MET A 72 9.30 -18.18 5.38
N ASP A 73 8.38 -19.14 5.21
CA ASP A 73 8.48 -20.15 4.15
C ASP A 73 8.29 -19.54 2.75
N TYR A 74 7.63 -18.38 2.68
CA TYR A 74 7.41 -17.63 1.44
C TYR A 74 8.38 -16.47 1.23
N CYS A 75 9.33 -16.27 2.17
CA CYS A 75 10.29 -15.18 2.15
C CYS A 75 11.69 -15.71 1.82
N VAL A 76 12.59 -14.82 1.41
CA VAL A 76 14.01 -15.16 1.15
C VAL A 76 14.74 -15.61 2.42
N GLY A 77 14.26 -15.15 3.60
CA GLY A 77 14.79 -15.56 4.89
C GLY A 77 15.61 -14.50 5.62
N TYR A 78 15.92 -13.38 4.98
CA TYR A 78 16.58 -12.24 5.64
C TYR A 78 15.59 -11.40 6.40
N LYS A 79 15.94 -11.03 7.64
CA LYS A 79 15.11 -10.18 8.50
C LYS A 79 15.85 -8.90 8.89
N VAL A 80 15.10 -7.78 8.88
CA VAL A 80 15.54 -6.48 9.37
C VAL A 80 14.50 -6.00 10.38
N PHE A 81 14.88 -5.72 11.62
CA PHE A 81 13.97 -5.40 12.74
C PHE A 81 12.83 -6.41 12.92
N GLY A 82 13.13 -7.71 12.80
CA GLY A 82 12.15 -8.79 12.96
C GLY A 82 11.27 -9.07 11.74
N MET A 83 11.25 -8.19 10.75
CA MET A 83 10.46 -8.29 9.52
C MET A 83 11.29 -8.81 8.35
N PRO A 84 10.70 -9.57 7.40
CA PRO A 84 11.39 -9.99 6.19
C PRO A 84 11.79 -8.77 5.33
N ILE A 85 12.90 -8.88 4.59
CA ILE A 85 13.38 -7.81 3.71
C ILE A 85 12.35 -7.44 2.63
N GLU A 86 11.49 -8.39 2.25
CA GLU A 86 10.40 -8.19 1.30
C GLU A 86 9.39 -7.13 1.78
N GLU A 87 9.16 -7.03 3.09
CA GLU A 87 8.27 -6.02 3.66
C GLU A 87 8.84 -4.61 3.44
N TRP A 88 10.14 -4.46 3.62
CA TRP A 88 10.83 -3.20 3.32
C TRP A 88 10.73 -2.82 1.84
N LEU A 89 10.91 -3.80 0.95
CA LEU A 89 10.75 -3.61 -0.49
C LEU A 89 9.30 -3.29 -0.86
N PHE A 90 8.32 -3.90 -0.19
CA PHE A 90 6.90 -3.65 -0.38
C PHE A 90 6.56 -2.17 -0.23
N PHE A 91 7.03 -1.53 0.84
CA PHE A 91 6.77 -0.10 1.09
C PHE A 91 7.45 0.87 0.11
N ILE A 92 8.32 0.37 -0.74
CA ILE A 92 8.91 1.16 -1.84
C ILE A 92 8.24 0.82 -3.17
N MET A 93 8.11 -0.47 -3.49
CA MET A 93 7.65 -0.96 -4.78
C MET A 93 6.15 -0.74 -4.99
N ILE A 94 5.31 -1.06 -4.00
CA ILE A 94 3.86 -0.94 -4.15
C ILE A 94 3.40 0.51 -4.23
N PRO A 95 3.86 1.47 -3.40
CA PRO A 95 3.57 2.88 -3.62
C PRO A 95 4.01 3.39 -4.99
N PHE A 96 5.16 2.92 -5.51
CA PHE A 96 5.59 3.24 -6.86
C PHE A 96 4.57 2.78 -7.90
N VAL A 97 4.15 1.52 -7.86
CA VAL A 97 3.14 0.95 -8.77
C VAL A 97 1.82 1.72 -8.69
N CYS A 98 1.37 2.03 -7.48
CA CYS A 98 0.12 2.78 -7.25
C CYS A 98 0.17 4.18 -7.84
N VAL A 99 1.24 4.93 -7.57
CA VAL A 99 1.43 6.30 -8.08
C VAL A 99 1.60 6.28 -9.59
N PHE A 100 2.40 5.36 -10.12
CA PHE A 100 2.58 5.17 -11.56
C PHE A 100 1.22 4.93 -12.24
N THR A 101 0.43 3.97 -11.76
CA THR A 101 -0.90 3.67 -12.32
C THR A 101 -1.81 4.89 -12.30
N HIS A 102 -1.84 5.63 -11.18
CA HIS A 102 -2.60 6.86 -11.08
C HIS A 102 -2.16 7.92 -12.11
N LEU A 103 -0.86 8.11 -12.30
CA LEU A 103 -0.32 9.08 -13.26
C LEU A 103 -0.61 8.69 -14.70
N ILE A 104 -0.49 7.42 -15.06
CA ILE A 104 -0.85 6.91 -16.39
C ILE A 104 -2.34 7.12 -16.67
N LEU A 105 -3.20 6.76 -15.73
CA LEU A 105 -4.65 6.99 -15.87
C LEU A 105 -4.97 8.48 -16.03
N LYS A 106 -4.28 9.34 -15.28
CA LYS A 106 -4.42 10.79 -15.41
C LYS A 106 -4.00 11.31 -16.79
N GLN A 107 -2.93 10.76 -17.36
CA GLN A 107 -2.38 11.20 -18.63
C GLN A 107 -3.18 10.65 -19.82
N LYS A 108 -3.52 9.35 -19.80
CA LYS A 108 -4.20 8.68 -20.91
C LYS A 108 -5.70 8.88 -20.91
N LEU A 109 -6.30 9.04 -19.74
CA LEU A 109 -7.75 9.19 -19.54
C LEU A 109 -8.05 10.46 -18.73
N PRO A 110 -7.87 11.66 -19.29
CA PRO A 110 -8.01 12.93 -18.56
C PRO A 110 -9.42 13.15 -18.01
N ASN A 111 -10.45 12.62 -18.69
CA ASN A 111 -11.86 12.72 -18.29
C ASN A 111 -12.30 11.60 -17.34
N PHE A 112 -11.44 10.63 -17.04
CA PHE A 112 -11.74 9.51 -16.14
C PHE A 112 -11.68 9.98 -14.68
N LYS A 113 -12.81 10.49 -14.21
CA LYS A 113 -13.02 10.98 -12.83
C LYS A 113 -14.49 10.83 -12.45
N LEU A 114 -14.75 10.61 -11.17
CA LEU A 114 -16.13 10.63 -10.64
C LEU A 114 -16.73 12.04 -10.71
N GLN A 115 -18.04 12.11 -10.82
CA GLN A 115 -18.76 13.34 -10.58
C GLN A 115 -18.52 13.83 -9.14
N GLU A 116 -18.53 15.12 -8.93
CA GLU A 116 -18.20 15.73 -7.64
C GLU A 116 -19.13 15.25 -6.52
N ASP A 117 -20.43 15.23 -6.78
CA ASP A 117 -21.42 14.82 -5.79
C ASP A 117 -21.32 13.34 -5.44
N VAL A 118 -21.05 12.48 -6.45
CA VAL A 118 -20.79 11.04 -6.23
C VAL A 118 -19.54 10.84 -5.39
N SER A 119 -18.47 11.58 -5.68
CA SER A 119 -17.21 11.51 -4.91
C SER A 119 -17.41 11.96 -3.46
N LYS A 120 -18.17 13.03 -3.24
CA LYS A 120 -18.51 13.51 -1.89
C LYS A 120 -19.37 12.47 -1.14
N ALA A 121 -20.43 11.98 -1.78
CA ALA A 121 -21.31 10.98 -1.19
C ALA A 121 -20.55 9.72 -0.78
N LEU A 122 -19.69 9.21 -1.67
CA LEU A 122 -18.84 8.06 -1.39
C LEU A 122 -17.88 8.33 -0.21
N SER A 123 -17.28 9.53 -0.17
CA SER A 123 -16.42 9.91 0.96
C SER A 123 -17.17 9.94 2.28
N PHE A 124 -18.38 10.51 2.30
CA PHE A 124 -19.21 10.52 3.52
C PHE A 124 -19.58 9.12 3.98
N VAL A 125 -19.93 8.21 3.05
CA VAL A 125 -20.22 6.81 3.38
C VAL A 125 -18.98 6.13 4.01
N ILE A 126 -17.81 6.32 3.40
CA ILE A 126 -16.57 5.70 3.93
C ILE A 126 -16.19 6.31 5.29
N ILE A 127 -16.37 7.63 5.47
CA ILE A 127 -16.16 8.34 6.75
C ILE A 127 -17.08 7.76 7.82
N PHE A 128 -18.36 7.58 7.51
CA PHE A 128 -19.34 7.01 8.44
C PHE A 128 -18.98 5.58 8.83
N ILE A 129 -18.62 4.71 7.84
CA ILE A 129 -18.17 3.34 8.10
C ILE A 129 -16.91 3.35 8.97
N SER A 130 -15.90 4.18 8.62
CA SER A 130 -14.65 4.25 9.36
C SER A 130 -14.86 4.72 10.80
N LEU A 131 -15.75 5.68 11.03
CA LEU A 131 -16.12 6.15 12.36
C LEU A 131 -16.80 5.04 13.17
N THR A 132 -17.74 4.33 12.55
CA THR A 132 -18.44 3.21 13.20
C THR A 132 -17.45 2.10 13.57
N VAL A 133 -16.56 1.71 12.63
CA VAL A 133 -15.53 0.69 12.91
C VAL A 133 -14.58 1.14 14.01
N PHE A 134 -14.18 2.40 14.02
CA PHE A 134 -13.34 2.97 15.08
C PHE A 134 -14.04 2.84 16.45
N LEU A 135 -15.27 3.32 16.58
CA LEU A 135 -16.00 3.35 17.86
C LEU A 135 -16.33 1.96 18.38
N THR A 136 -16.60 1.00 17.49
CA THR A 136 -16.97 -0.39 17.89
C THR A 136 -15.78 -1.29 18.18
N ASN A 137 -14.54 -0.87 17.81
CA ASN A 137 -13.34 -1.69 17.99
C ASN A 137 -12.23 -0.98 18.77
N LEU A 138 -12.56 -0.13 19.74
CA LEU A 138 -11.57 0.61 20.54
C LEU A 138 -10.60 -0.29 21.30
N ASN A 139 -10.99 -1.53 21.58
CA ASN A 139 -10.16 -2.56 22.22
C ASN A 139 -9.21 -3.29 21.23
N LYS A 140 -9.38 -3.10 19.92
CA LYS A 140 -8.55 -3.70 18.88
C LYS A 140 -7.62 -2.64 18.29
N LEU A 141 -6.42 -2.53 18.84
CA LEU A 141 -5.47 -1.46 18.53
C LEU A 141 -5.25 -1.25 17.03
N TYR A 142 -5.00 -2.33 16.26
CA TYR A 142 -4.79 -2.25 14.81
C TYR A 142 -6.01 -1.67 14.08
N THR A 143 -7.20 -2.23 14.34
CA THR A 143 -8.44 -1.81 13.68
C THR A 143 -8.78 -0.36 14.01
N SER A 144 -8.66 0.03 15.28
CA SER A 144 -8.94 1.40 15.73
C SER A 144 -8.04 2.41 15.05
N ILE A 145 -6.72 2.17 15.05
CA ILE A 145 -5.80 3.15 14.49
C ILE A 145 -5.95 3.25 12.98
N ASN A 146 -6.07 2.13 12.26
CA ASN A 146 -6.29 2.18 10.80
C ASN A 146 -7.57 2.93 10.43
N SER A 147 -8.67 2.68 11.16
CA SER A 147 -9.94 3.38 10.93
C SER A 147 -9.82 4.87 11.23
N LEU A 148 -9.10 5.25 12.28
CA LEU A 148 -8.85 6.65 12.62
C LEU A 148 -7.99 7.36 11.57
N VAL A 149 -6.92 6.73 11.10
CA VAL A 149 -6.05 7.26 10.03
C VAL A 149 -6.84 7.46 8.74
N LEU A 150 -7.66 6.48 8.35
CA LEU A 150 -8.52 6.59 7.17
C LEU A 150 -9.54 7.73 7.32
N LEU A 151 -10.18 7.84 8.48
CA LEU A 151 -11.14 8.90 8.82
C LEU A 151 -10.51 10.29 8.65
N ILE A 152 -9.36 10.52 9.29
CA ILE A 152 -8.64 11.80 9.23
C ILE A 152 -8.21 12.09 7.79
N THR A 153 -7.66 11.11 7.08
CA THR A 153 -7.20 11.26 5.70
C THR A 153 -8.34 11.67 4.76
N LEU A 154 -9.52 11.06 4.92
CA LEU A 154 -10.69 11.41 4.11
C LEU A 154 -11.25 12.79 4.44
N ILE A 155 -11.30 13.17 5.71
CA ILE A 155 -11.73 14.52 6.13
C ILE A 155 -10.80 15.58 5.53
N VAL A 156 -9.48 15.38 5.66
CA VAL A 156 -8.47 16.29 5.07
C VAL A 156 -8.60 16.32 3.55
N GLY A 157 -8.79 15.16 2.92
CA GLY A 157 -8.98 15.03 1.48
C GLY A 157 -10.21 15.79 0.97
N LEU A 158 -11.35 15.66 1.65
CA LEU A 158 -12.59 16.38 1.31
C LEU A 158 -12.46 17.89 1.51
N THR A 159 -11.80 18.32 2.59
CA THR A 159 -11.67 19.73 2.93
C THR A 159 -10.71 20.46 1.99
N PHE A 160 -9.53 19.88 1.77
CA PHE A 160 -8.46 20.57 1.06
C PHE A 160 -8.27 20.14 -0.40
N TYR A 161 -8.70 18.92 -0.76
CA TYR A 161 -8.42 18.33 -2.07
C TYR A 161 -9.60 17.61 -2.73
N PRO A 162 -10.84 18.16 -2.72
CA PRO A 162 -12.03 17.44 -3.20
C PRO A 162 -11.90 17.01 -4.68
N LYS A 163 -11.31 17.86 -5.53
CA LYS A 163 -11.08 17.54 -6.95
C LYS A 163 -10.10 16.40 -7.18
N LYS A 164 -9.17 16.17 -6.23
CA LYS A 164 -8.23 15.05 -6.33
C LYS A 164 -8.90 13.72 -5.96
N LEU A 165 -9.84 13.73 -5.02
CA LEU A 165 -10.58 12.54 -4.61
C LEU A 165 -11.43 11.94 -5.75
N GLN A 166 -12.02 12.79 -6.62
CA GLN A 166 -12.80 12.33 -7.78
C GLN A 166 -12.02 11.35 -8.66
N ARG A 167 -10.73 11.62 -8.87
CA ARG A 167 -9.85 10.77 -9.68
C ARG A 167 -9.23 9.64 -8.87
N PHE A 168 -8.93 9.91 -7.61
CA PHE A 168 -8.35 8.93 -6.69
C PHE A 168 -9.22 7.68 -6.57
N TYR A 169 -10.52 7.81 -6.37
CA TYR A 169 -11.42 6.66 -6.23
C TYR A 169 -11.39 5.72 -7.44
N LEU A 170 -11.43 6.26 -8.66
CA LEU A 170 -11.37 5.42 -9.86
C LEU A 170 -9.99 4.77 -10.04
N SER A 171 -8.92 5.52 -9.75
CA SER A 171 -7.56 4.95 -9.79
C SER A 171 -7.41 3.85 -8.75
N PHE A 172 -7.93 4.05 -7.54
CA PHE A 172 -7.89 3.06 -6.46
C PHE A 172 -8.65 1.78 -6.83
N LEU A 173 -9.84 1.92 -7.42
CA LEU A 173 -10.61 0.75 -7.89
C LEU A 173 -9.82 -0.08 -8.92
N ILE A 174 -9.13 0.56 -9.85
CA ILE A 174 -8.29 -0.14 -10.84
C ILE A 174 -7.09 -0.82 -10.16
N ILE A 175 -6.45 -0.12 -9.23
CA ILE A 175 -5.27 -0.64 -8.51
C ILE A 175 -5.63 -1.87 -7.66
N ILE A 176 -6.83 -1.88 -7.07
CA ILE A 176 -7.24 -2.97 -6.18
C ILE A 176 -7.71 -4.24 -6.92
N ILE A 177 -8.09 -4.15 -8.21
CA ILE A 177 -8.57 -5.30 -8.98
C ILE A 177 -7.61 -6.51 -8.90
N PRO A 178 -6.30 -6.38 -9.12
CA PRO A 178 -5.37 -7.51 -9.05
C PRO A 178 -5.32 -8.23 -7.70
N PHE A 179 -5.77 -7.58 -6.62
CA PHE A 179 -5.80 -8.18 -5.29
C PHE A 179 -7.02 -9.09 -5.05
N PHE A 180 -7.99 -9.09 -5.98
CA PHE A 180 -9.17 -9.94 -5.92
C PHE A 180 -9.13 -11.10 -6.93
N ILE A 181 -8.07 -11.21 -7.72
CA ILE A 181 -7.83 -12.27 -8.70
C ILE A 181 -6.75 -13.23 -8.18
#